data_6e47693c3d696a64db4e0732f4694d43
#
_entry.id   6e47693c3d696a64db4e0732f4694d43
#
_cell.length_a   1.000
_cell.length_b   1.000
_cell.length_c   1.000
_cell.angle_alpha   90.00
_cell.angle_beta   90.00
_cell.angle_gamma   90.00
#
_symmetry.space_group_name_H-M   'P 1'
#
loop_
_entity.id
_entity.type
_entity.pdbx_description
1 polymer ?
#
loop_
_entity_poly.entity_id
_entity_poly.type
_entity_poly.pdbx_seq_one_letter_code
_entity_poly.pdbx_strand_id
1 'polypeptide(L)'
;MLVVGTGQTGVQLAEELRDAGREVILSVGHCGRAPRRYRGRDTFWWLRRLAEESAAGRRGLPSVDQLPDPRGRLTGNPHMSGHGGGHDTNLRKFSADGVRLVGRLDGADGERVRFAPGLEANLEFADAFFDDRFRPLCEALIERTGLDLPPDDREPFAHTVPEVSELDLAAEGVSAVLWTSGYGFDFGWIDLPIFDEMGFPRTTRGVSAVPGLSFIGTLWQFNLGSANLVGVALDARHLAEQW
;
A
#
# COMPACT_ATOMS: atom_id res chain seq x y z
N MET A 1 -17.56 0.76 -15.57
CA MET A 1 -16.52 -0.29 -15.38
C MET A 1 -16.37 -0.57 -13.89
N LEU A 2 -16.13 -1.84 -13.50
CA LEU A 2 -15.87 -2.20 -12.11
C LEU A 2 -14.36 -2.45 -11.90
N VAL A 3 -13.72 -1.70 -11.02
CA VAL A 3 -12.34 -1.90 -10.58
C VAL A 3 -12.36 -2.58 -9.22
N VAL A 4 -11.72 -3.74 -9.09
CA VAL A 4 -11.73 -4.54 -7.86
C VAL A 4 -10.40 -4.41 -7.13
N GLY A 5 -10.41 -3.71 -6.00
CA GLY A 5 -9.24 -3.47 -5.14
C GLY A 5 -8.75 -2.03 -5.15
N THR A 6 -8.30 -1.57 -4.00
CA THR A 6 -7.79 -0.20 -3.76
C THR A 6 -6.31 -0.17 -3.37
N GLY A 7 -5.54 -1.13 -3.85
CA GLY A 7 -4.10 -1.00 -3.87
C GLY A 7 -3.66 0.09 -4.86
N GLN A 8 -2.35 0.31 -4.99
CA GLN A 8 -1.77 1.34 -5.86
C GLN A 8 -2.35 1.30 -7.29
N THR A 9 -2.43 0.11 -7.89
CA THR A 9 -2.93 -0.07 -9.28
C THR A 9 -4.41 0.30 -9.39
N GLY A 10 -5.25 -0.16 -8.45
CA GLY A 10 -6.70 0.06 -8.51
C GLY A 10 -7.07 1.53 -8.42
N VAL A 11 -6.42 2.26 -7.52
CA VAL A 11 -6.67 3.69 -7.34
C VAL A 11 -6.23 4.48 -8.55
N GLN A 12 -5.05 4.19 -9.12
CA GLN A 12 -4.55 4.87 -10.32
C GLN A 12 -5.43 4.59 -11.54
N LEU A 13 -5.83 3.32 -11.77
CA LEU A 13 -6.73 3.00 -12.87
C LEU A 13 -8.12 3.64 -12.71
N ALA A 14 -8.65 3.68 -11.48
CA ALA A 14 -9.93 4.34 -11.24
C ALA A 14 -9.86 5.86 -11.55
N GLU A 15 -8.74 6.50 -11.21
CA GLU A 15 -8.49 7.90 -11.54
C GLU A 15 -8.40 8.12 -13.05
N GLU A 16 -7.55 7.36 -13.75
CA GLU A 16 -7.37 7.48 -15.20
C GLU A 16 -8.65 7.21 -15.98
N LEU A 17 -9.44 6.22 -15.57
CA LEU A 17 -10.72 5.90 -16.19
C LEU A 17 -11.75 7.02 -15.99
N ARG A 18 -11.85 7.57 -14.77
CA ARG A 18 -12.70 8.73 -14.48
C ARG A 18 -12.30 9.93 -15.35
N ASP A 19 -11.01 10.24 -15.41
CA ASP A 19 -10.49 11.37 -16.17
C ASP A 19 -10.68 11.20 -17.69
N ALA A 20 -10.74 9.93 -18.14
CA ALA A 20 -11.16 9.58 -19.50
C ALA A 20 -12.68 9.60 -19.73
N GLY A 21 -13.47 10.10 -18.75
CA GLY A 21 -14.93 10.21 -18.83
C GLY A 21 -15.67 8.88 -18.73
N ARG A 22 -15.07 7.85 -18.11
CA ARG A 22 -15.73 6.56 -17.87
C ARG A 22 -16.45 6.56 -16.53
N GLU A 23 -17.62 5.93 -16.51
CA GLU A 23 -18.29 5.60 -15.24
C GLU A 23 -17.52 4.48 -14.53
N VAL A 24 -17.06 4.77 -13.33
CA VAL A 24 -16.21 3.87 -12.54
C VAL A 24 -16.91 3.50 -11.24
N ILE A 25 -16.98 2.19 -11.01
CA ILE A 25 -17.30 1.60 -9.71
C ILE A 25 -16.00 1.05 -9.14
N LEU A 26 -15.62 1.43 -7.92
CA LEU A 26 -14.39 1.00 -7.27
C LEU A 26 -14.72 0.19 -6.01
N SER A 27 -14.33 -1.07 -5.99
CA SER A 27 -14.49 -1.95 -4.83
C SER A 27 -13.34 -1.74 -3.86
N VAL A 28 -13.67 -1.19 -2.69
CA VAL A 28 -12.73 -0.71 -1.67
C VAL A 28 -12.36 -1.83 -0.72
N GLY A 29 -11.08 -2.20 -0.74
CA GLY A 29 -10.46 -3.11 0.22
C GLY A 29 -9.78 -2.37 1.38
N HIS A 30 -9.15 -3.14 2.26
CA HIS A 30 -8.41 -2.62 3.40
C HIS A 30 -7.01 -2.18 2.97
N CYS A 31 -6.85 -0.93 2.55
CA CYS A 31 -5.59 -0.37 2.08
C CYS A 31 -5.43 1.06 2.61
N GLY A 32 -4.26 1.36 3.17
CA GLY A 32 -3.93 2.70 3.64
C GLY A 32 -3.67 3.67 2.50
N ARG A 33 -3.73 4.97 2.80
CA ARG A 33 -3.22 6.02 1.91
C ARG A 33 -2.13 6.83 2.59
N ALA A 34 -1.25 7.41 1.81
CA ALA A 34 -0.27 8.37 2.29
C ALA A 34 -0.34 9.64 1.45
N PRO A 35 -0.11 10.81 2.05
CA PRO A 35 -0.02 12.04 1.29
C PRO A 35 1.20 11.98 0.37
N ARG A 36 1.13 12.62 -0.79
CA ARG A 36 2.29 12.71 -1.66
C ARG A 36 3.40 13.54 -1.04
N ARG A 37 3.02 14.57 -0.30
CA ARG A 37 3.97 15.42 0.43
C ARG A 37 3.54 15.60 1.89
N TYR A 38 4.53 15.60 2.76
CA TYR A 38 4.36 15.88 4.17
C TYR A 38 5.42 16.88 4.61
N ARG A 39 4.98 17.99 5.23
CA ARG A 39 5.87 19.09 5.65
C ARG A 39 6.85 19.51 4.55
N GLY A 40 6.32 19.75 3.34
CA GLY A 40 7.05 20.20 2.17
C GLY A 40 7.99 19.16 1.53
N ARG A 41 8.09 17.94 2.06
CA ARG A 41 8.91 16.86 1.52
C ARG A 41 8.05 15.76 0.92
N ASP A 42 8.54 15.19 -0.19
CA ASP A 42 7.92 14.04 -0.84
C ASP A 42 7.92 12.82 0.10
N THR A 43 6.86 12.01 0.08
CA THR A 43 6.77 10.82 0.94
C THR A 43 7.86 9.81 0.67
N PHE A 44 8.37 9.69 -0.56
CA PHE A 44 9.52 8.84 -0.82
C PHE A 44 10.82 9.38 -0.22
N TRP A 45 10.96 10.70 -0.05
CA TRP A 45 12.06 11.28 0.72
C TRP A 45 11.99 10.83 2.19
N TRP A 46 10.80 10.86 2.79
CA TRP A 46 10.57 10.37 4.15
C TRP A 46 10.85 8.87 4.29
N LEU A 47 10.33 8.06 3.36
CA LEU A 47 10.57 6.61 3.36
C LEU A 47 12.05 6.29 3.29
N ARG A 48 12.79 6.98 2.41
CA ARG A 48 14.23 6.81 2.30
C ARG A 48 14.95 7.15 3.60
N ARG A 49 14.67 8.32 4.19
CA ARG A 49 15.29 8.74 5.45
C ARG A 49 15.01 7.76 6.58
N LEU A 50 13.76 7.34 6.72
CA LEU A 50 13.35 6.37 7.75
C LEU A 50 13.97 4.98 7.51
N ALA A 51 14.14 4.55 6.27
CA ALA A 51 14.82 3.29 5.93
C ALA A 51 16.33 3.37 6.27
N GLU A 52 16.99 4.49 5.98
CA GLU A 52 18.39 4.75 6.37
C GLU A 52 18.58 4.70 7.89
N GLU A 53 17.62 5.26 8.65
CA GLU A 53 17.64 5.19 10.12
C GLU A 53 17.53 3.75 10.62
N SER A 54 16.59 2.97 10.06
CA SER A 54 16.43 1.55 10.41
C SER A 54 17.68 0.74 10.07
N ALA A 55 18.28 0.98 8.90
CA ALA A 55 19.51 0.29 8.48
C ALA A 55 20.69 0.61 9.42
N ALA A 56 20.70 1.80 10.02
CA ALA A 56 21.69 2.22 11.01
C ALA A 56 21.33 1.82 12.47
N GLY A 57 20.32 0.97 12.68
CA GLY A 57 19.91 0.51 13.99
C GLY A 57 19.20 1.58 14.85
N ARG A 58 18.72 2.66 14.22
CA ARG A 58 17.99 3.74 14.89
C ARG A 58 16.48 3.64 14.62
N ARG A 59 15.67 4.41 15.35
CA ARG A 59 14.23 4.47 15.16
C ARG A 59 13.90 5.00 13.75
N GLY A 60 13.37 4.14 12.91
CA GLY A 60 12.98 4.41 11.54
C GLY A 60 11.75 3.58 11.14
N LEU A 61 11.73 3.02 9.93
CA LEU A 61 10.68 2.08 9.53
C LEU A 61 10.75 0.82 10.42
N PRO A 62 9.61 0.27 10.87
CA PRO A 62 9.62 -0.99 11.60
C PRO A 62 10.20 -2.12 10.73
N SER A 63 10.98 -2.99 11.35
CA SER A 63 11.46 -4.20 10.70
C SER A 63 10.36 -5.27 10.63
N VAL A 64 10.56 -6.27 9.80
CA VAL A 64 9.62 -7.39 9.64
C VAL A 64 9.35 -8.10 10.97
N ASP A 65 10.36 -8.19 11.85
CA ASP A 65 10.25 -8.84 13.17
C ASP A 65 9.40 -8.03 14.17
N GLN A 66 9.14 -6.76 13.87
CA GLN A 66 8.31 -5.87 14.67
C GLN A 66 6.85 -5.84 14.20
N LEU A 67 6.50 -6.60 13.16
CA LEU A 67 5.11 -6.73 12.72
C LEU A 67 4.30 -7.49 13.78
N PRO A 68 3.17 -6.95 14.26
CA PRO A 68 2.31 -7.64 15.22
C PRO A 68 1.73 -8.95 14.69
N ASP A 69 1.52 -9.03 13.38
CA ASP A 69 1.04 -10.20 12.65
C ASP A 69 1.92 -10.38 11.40
N PRO A 70 2.51 -11.57 11.17
CA PRO A 70 3.29 -11.85 9.97
C PRO A 70 2.54 -11.58 8.66
N ARG A 71 1.19 -11.69 8.66
CA ARG A 71 0.35 -11.34 7.50
C ARG A 71 0.39 -9.87 7.14
N GLY A 72 0.90 -9.01 8.02
CA GLY A 72 1.18 -7.61 7.72
C GLY A 72 2.07 -7.41 6.49
N ARG A 73 2.91 -8.40 6.13
CA ARG A 73 3.68 -8.41 4.88
C ARG A 73 2.81 -8.35 3.63
N LEU A 74 1.59 -8.89 3.70
CA LEU A 74 0.64 -8.95 2.59
C LEU A 74 -0.21 -7.70 2.47
N THR A 75 -0.13 -6.81 3.44
CA THR A 75 -0.82 -5.52 3.38
C THR A 75 -0.24 -4.71 2.22
N GLY A 76 -1.11 -4.22 1.34
CA GLY A 76 -0.70 -3.37 0.23
C GLY A 76 0.02 -2.10 0.72
N ASN A 77 0.96 -1.61 -0.07
CA ASN A 77 1.56 -0.31 0.18
C ASN A 77 0.48 0.77 0.17
N PRO A 78 0.57 1.78 1.05
CA PRO A 78 -0.37 2.89 1.05
C PRO A 78 -0.38 3.56 -0.32
N HIS A 79 -1.57 3.80 -0.86
CA HIS A 79 -1.70 4.38 -2.19
C HIS A 79 -1.42 5.89 -2.18
N MET A 80 -0.84 6.34 -3.26
CA MET A 80 -0.58 7.73 -3.61
C MET A 80 -0.37 7.82 -5.12
N SER A 81 -0.55 8.96 -5.75
CA SER A 81 -0.30 9.10 -7.17
C SER A 81 1.09 9.63 -7.49
N GLY A 82 1.68 9.11 -8.57
CA GLY A 82 2.87 9.67 -9.22
C GLY A 82 2.53 10.48 -10.46
N HIS A 83 1.26 10.44 -10.91
CA HIS A 83 0.79 11.13 -12.11
C HIS A 83 0.90 12.64 -11.97
N GLY A 84 1.19 13.35 -13.07
CA GLY A 84 1.22 14.82 -13.09
C GLY A 84 2.22 15.47 -12.10
N GLY A 85 3.30 14.77 -11.73
CA GLY A 85 4.25 15.24 -10.71
C GLY A 85 3.93 14.80 -9.29
N GLY A 86 2.90 14.01 -9.14
CA GLY A 86 2.49 13.37 -7.89
C GLY A 86 1.51 14.19 -7.06
N HIS A 87 0.43 13.55 -6.66
CA HIS A 87 -0.62 14.12 -5.83
C HIS A 87 -1.20 13.08 -4.87
N ASP A 88 -2.01 13.55 -3.93
CA ASP A 88 -2.70 12.71 -2.96
C ASP A 88 -3.89 12.01 -3.63
N THR A 89 -4.06 10.73 -3.33
CA THR A 89 -5.26 9.98 -3.68
C THR A 89 -6.16 9.89 -2.46
N ASN A 90 -7.37 10.44 -2.56
CA ASN A 90 -8.36 10.40 -1.49
C ASN A 90 -9.63 9.74 -2.02
N LEU A 91 -9.98 8.57 -1.48
CA LEU A 91 -11.14 7.79 -1.94
C LEU A 91 -12.45 8.56 -1.75
N ARG A 92 -12.59 9.31 -0.64
CA ARG A 92 -13.78 10.14 -0.42
C ARG A 92 -13.90 11.24 -1.46
N LYS A 93 -12.76 11.82 -1.86
CA LYS A 93 -12.74 12.79 -2.94
C LYS A 93 -13.09 12.15 -4.28
N PHE A 94 -12.59 10.93 -4.55
CA PHE A 94 -13.00 10.18 -5.74
C PHE A 94 -14.52 9.98 -5.79
N SER A 95 -15.14 9.66 -4.63
CA SER A 95 -16.60 9.55 -4.55
C SER A 95 -17.30 10.89 -4.82
N ALA A 96 -16.83 11.98 -4.25
CA ALA A 96 -17.36 13.31 -4.52
C ALA A 96 -17.20 13.73 -5.99
N ASP A 97 -16.13 13.26 -6.63
CA ASP A 97 -15.82 13.50 -8.05
C ASP A 97 -16.51 12.50 -9.00
N GLY A 98 -17.44 11.66 -8.51
CA GLY A 98 -18.31 10.80 -9.32
C GLY A 98 -17.88 9.33 -9.44
N VAL A 99 -16.79 8.88 -8.80
CA VAL A 99 -16.46 7.45 -8.69
C VAL A 99 -17.39 6.81 -7.67
N ARG A 100 -18.16 5.79 -8.06
CA ARG A 100 -19.01 5.05 -7.14
C ARG A 100 -18.18 4.08 -6.33
N LEU A 101 -18.06 4.29 -5.01
CA LEU A 101 -17.38 3.38 -4.12
C LEU A 101 -18.33 2.32 -3.59
N VAL A 102 -17.86 1.08 -3.51
CA VAL A 102 -18.57 -0.06 -2.92
C VAL A 102 -17.64 -0.83 -1.98
N GLY A 103 -18.17 -1.64 -1.11
CA GLY A 103 -17.39 -2.46 -0.19
C GLY A 103 -16.48 -3.47 -0.90
N ARG A 104 -15.70 -4.22 -0.14
CA ARG A 104 -14.85 -5.28 -0.67
C ARG A 104 -15.71 -6.34 -1.37
N LEU A 105 -15.34 -6.72 -2.60
CA LEU A 105 -16.02 -7.79 -3.31
C LEU A 105 -15.97 -9.08 -2.49
N ASP A 106 -17.14 -9.65 -2.23
CA ASP A 106 -17.32 -10.82 -1.38
C ASP A 106 -17.75 -12.07 -2.18
N GLY A 107 -18.46 -11.88 -3.28
CA GLY A 107 -18.89 -12.98 -4.13
C GLY A 107 -19.63 -12.52 -5.37
N ALA A 108 -19.87 -13.48 -6.27
CA ALA A 108 -20.65 -13.27 -7.48
C ALA A 108 -21.55 -14.47 -7.75
N ASP A 109 -22.72 -14.22 -8.36
CA ASP A 109 -23.62 -15.22 -8.90
C ASP A 109 -24.19 -14.71 -10.23
N GLY A 110 -23.67 -15.23 -11.33
CA GLY A 110 -23.91 -14.67 -12.65
C GLY A 110 -23.45 -13.22 -12.74
N GLU A 111 -24.39 -12.33 -13.08
CA GLU A 111 -24.13 -10.88 -13.20
C GLU A 111 -24.29 -10.12 -11.88
N ARG A 112 -24.78 -10.79 -10.83
CA ARG A 112 -24.92 -10.20 -9.50
C ARG A 112 -23.63 -10.32 -8.70
N VAL A 113 -23.15 -9.20 -8.20
CA VAL A 113 -21.96 -9.13 -7.34
C VAL A 113 -22.37 -8.63 -5.97
N ARG A 114 -21.81 -9.25 -4.93
CA ARG A 114 -22.02 -8.88 -3.53
C ARG A 114 -20.77 -8.27 -2.94
N PHE A 115 -21.00 -7.33 -2.04
CA PHE A 115 -19.93 -6.63 -1.34
C PHE A 115 -20.07 -6.85 0.17
N ALA A 116 -18.93 -7.08 0.81
CA ALA A 116 -18.87 -7.16 2.26
C ALA A 116 -19.21 -5.80 2.88
N PRO A 117 -19.90 -5.79 4.04
CA PRO A 117 -20.15 -4.57 4.79
C PRO A 117 -18.82 -3.96 5.31
N GLY A 118 -18.86 -2.68 5.69
CA GLY A 118 -17.72 -2.00 6.30
C GLY A 118 -16.95 -1.11 5.34
N LEU A 119 -17.56 -0.61 4.28
CA LEU A 119 -16.98 0.39 3.39
C LEU A 119 -16.45 1.59 4.19
N GLU A 120 -17.27 2.13 5.10
CA GLU A 120 -16.89 3.28 5.92
C GLU A 120 -15.65 2.99 6.78
N ALA A 121 -15.56 1.83 7.42
CA ALA A 121 -14.40 1.43 8.21
C ALA A 121 -13.12 1.32 7.36
N ASN A 122 -13.23 0.87 6.11
CA ASN A 122 -12.09 0.85 5.18
C ASN A 122 -11.66 2.25 4.76
N LEU A 123 -12.59 3.18 4.59
CA LEU A 123 -12.29 4.58 4.29
C LEU A 123 -11.64 5.29 5.48
N GLU A 124 -12.16 5.09 6.69
CA GLU A 124 -11.57 5.60 7.93
C GLU A 124 -10.14 5.08 8.13
N PHE A 125 -9.92 3.78 7.91
CA PHE A 125 -8.58 3.20 7.96
C PHE A 125 -7.63 3.85 6.94
N ALA A 126 -8.10 4.03 5.70
CA ALA A 126 -7.29 4.68 4.67
C ALA A 126 -6.92 6.11 5.08
N ASP A 127 -7.87 6.87 5.61
CA ASP A 127 -7.67 8.27 6.02
C ASP A 127 -6.71 8.40 7.21
N ALA A 128 -6.83 7.52 8.21
CA ALA A 128 -6.01 7.55 9.42
C ALA A 128 -4.60 6.96 9.23
N PHE A 129 -4.39 6.13 8.20
CA PHE A 129 -3.19 5.30 8.06
C PHE A 129 -1.87 6.06 8.17
N PHE A 130 -1.74 7.19 7.47
CA PHE A 130 -0.51 7.97 7.52
C PHE A 130 -0.30 8.59 8.90
N ASP A 131 -1.33 9.17 9.46
CA ASP A 131 -1.26 9.88 10.74
C ASP A 131 -0.98 8.94 11.91
N ASP A 132 -1.52 7.73 11.87
CA ASP A 132 -1.31 6.73 12.90
C ASP A 132 0.04 6.00 12.78
N ARG A 133 0.51 5.77 11.56
CA ARG A 133 1.66 4.87 11.32
C ARG A 133 2.94 5.58 10.90
N PHE A 134 2.86 6.59 10.02
CA PHE A 134 4.02 7.25 9.45
C PHE A 134 4.36 8.59 10.08
N ARG A 135 3.36 9.42 10.35
CA ARG A 135 3.59 10.74 10.95
C ARG A 135 4.40 10.67 12.24
N PRO A 136 4.13 9.76 13.20
CA PRO A 136 4.94 9.66 14.42
C PRO A 136 6.42 9.35 14.16
N LEU A 137 6.74 8.61 13.11
CA LEU A 137 8.11 8.32 12.71
C LEU A 137 8.79 9.55 12.10
N CYS A 138 8.07 10.29 11.26
CA CYS A 138 8.55 11.52 10.66
C CYS A 138 8.82 12.59 11.74
N GLU A 139 7.89 12.79 12.68
CA GLU A 139 8.06 13.76 13.76
C GLU A 139 9.22 13.39 14.68
N ALA A 140 9.38 12.12 15.03
CA ALA A 140 10.52 11.67 15.83
C ALA A 140 11.86 11.86 15.09
N LEU A 141 11.88 11.74 13.76
CA LEU A 141 13.06 12.04 12.96
C LEU A 141 13.38 13.54 12.97
N ILE A 142 12.37 14.39 12.79
CA ILE A 142 12.52 15.86 12.83
C ILE A 142 13.09 16.29 14.19
N GLU A 143 12.45 15.85 15.28
CA GLU A 143 12.87 16.18 16.65
C GLU A 143 14.34 15.80 16.90
N ARG A 144 14.73 14.58 16.52
CA ARG A 144 16.06 14.06 16.73
C ARG A 144 17.14 14.74 15.87
N THR A 145 16.78 15.16 14.66
CA THR A 145 17.75 15.70 13.68
C THR A 145 17.76 17.23 13.61
N GLY A 146 16.78 17.89 14.22
CA GLY A 146 16.63 19.36 14.16
C GLY A 146 16.30 19.88 12.75
N LEU A 147 15.61 19.06 11.92
CA LEU A 147 15.22 19.48 10.57
C LEU A 147 14.24 20.66 10.66
N ASP A 148 14.59 21.76 10.03
CA ASP A 148 13.69 22.91 9.85
C ASP A 148 12.82 22.69 8.61
N LEU A 149 11.54 22.42 8.84
CA LEU A 149 10.55 22.10 7.82
C LEU A 149 9.26 22.90 8.06
N PRO A 150 8.50 23.21 7.00
CA PRO A 150 7.22 23.91 7.16
C PRO A 150 6.25 23.08 8.02
N PRO A 151 5.22 23.70 8.58
CA PRO A 151 4.16 22.98 9.28
C PRO A 151 3.41 22.03 8.34
N ASP A 152 2.68 21.07 8.92
CA ASP A 152 1.72 20.25 8.17
C ASP A 152 0.54 21.15 7.77
N ASP A 153 0.29 21.26 6.47
CA ASP A 153 -0.76 22.08 5.85
C ASP A 153 -1.89 21.27 5.24
N ARG A 154 -1.94 19.96 5.54
CA ARG A 154 -2.98 19.06 5.02
C ARG A 154 -4.33 19.36 5.67
N GLU A 155 -5.35 19.47 4.83
CA GLU A 155 -6.72 19.66 5.27
C GLU A 155 -7.50 18.32 5.19
N PRO A 156 -8.26 17.97 6.23
CA PRO A 156 -9.13 16.81 6.19
C PRO A 156 -10.25 17.01 5.18
N PHE A 157 -10.61 15.96 4.47
CA PHE A 157 -11.74 15.97 3.54
C PHE A 157 -12.80 14.98 4.01
N ALA A 158 -13.98 15.49 4.34
CA ALA A 158 -15.12 14.69 4.79
C ALA A 158 -16.14 14.56 3.65
N HIS A 159 -16.55 13.32 3.37
CA HIS A 159 -17.63 13.00 2.43
C HIS A 159 -18.23 11.66 2.83
N THR A 160 -19.57 11.64 2.96
CA THR A 160 -20.31 10.41 3.31
C THR A 160 -20.53 9.59 2.06
N VAL A 161 -20.17 8.33 2.11
CA VAL A 161 -20.35 7.37 1.01
C VAL A 161 -21.43 6.37 1.39
N PRO A 162 -22.50 6.23 0.58
CA PRO A 162 -23.54 5.24 0.87
C PRO A 162 -23.00 3.83 0.72
N GLU A 163 -23.40 2.94 1.62
CA GLU A 163 -23.06 1.53 1.55
C GLU A 163 -23.95 0.80 0.53
N VAL A 164 -23.33 -0.03 -0.29
CA VAL A 164 -23.99 -0.84 -1.31
C VAL A 164 -23.59 -2.29 -1.08
N SER A 165 -24.58 -3.16 -0.88
CA SER A 165 -24.34 -4.59 -0.59
C SER A 165 -24.32 -5.48 -1.84
N GLU A 166 -25.00 -5.06 -2.90
CA GLU A 166 -25.16 -5.86 -4.13
C GLU A 166 -25.33 -4.93 -5.35
N LEU A 167 -24.81 -5.37 -6.49
CA LEU A 167 -25.05 -4.76 -7.80
C LEU A 167 -25.31 -5.84 -8.83
N ASP A 168 -26.20 -5.52 -9.78
CA ASP A 168 -26.37 -6.27 -11.02
C ASP A 168 -25.53 -5.58 -12.11
N LEU A 169 -24.47 -6.24 -12.56
CA LEU A 169 -23.50 -5.66 -13.50
C LEU A 169 -24.12 -5.29 -14.84
N ALA A 170 -25.09 -6.09 -15.32
CA ALA A 170 -25.78 -5.79 -16.59
C ALA A 170 -26.70 -4.58 -16.43
N ALA A 171 -27.50 -4.53 -15.35
CA ALA A 171 -28.38 -3.40 -15.06
C ALA A 171 -27.61 -2.09 -14.86
N GLU A 172 -26.41 -2.15 -14.29
CA GLU A 172 -25.50 -1.02 -14.08
C GLU A 172 -24.67 -0.70 -15.35
N GLY A 173 -24.85 -1.40 -16.46
CA GLY A 173 -24.13 -1.19 -17.71
C GLY A 173 -22.60 -1.45 -17.60
N VAL A 174 -22.18 -2.31 -16.67
CA VAL A 174 -20.77 -2.64 -16.48
C VAL A 174 -20.27 -3.50 -17.62
N SER A 175 -19.44 -2.95 -18.48
CA SER A 175 -18.87 -3.61 -19.65
C SER A 175 -17.56 -4.34 -19.40
N ALA A 176 -16.88 -4.05 -18.27
CA ALA A 176 -15.61 -4.69 -17.93
C ALA A 176 -15.38 -4.69 -16.42
N VAL A 177 -14.72 -5.75 -15.94
CA VAL A 177 -14.22 -5.89 -14.58
C VAL A 177 -12.70 -5.93 -14.62
N LEU A 178 -12.04 -5.03 -13.88
CA LEU A 178 -10.59 -4.95 -13.78
C LEU A 178 -10.14 -5.46 -12.41
N TRP A 179 -9.41 -6.54 -12.40
CA TRP A 179 -8.87 -7.13 -11.19
C TRP A 179 -7.55 -6.46 -10.81
N THR A 180 -7.55 -5.74 -9.71
CA THR A 180 -6.38 -5.04 -9.15
C THR A 180 -6.09 -5.48 -7.72
N SER A 181 -6.40 -6.74 -7.44
CA SER A 181 -6.30 -7.36 -6.11
C SER A 181 -4.88 -7.77 -5.71
N GLY A 182 -3.87 -7.41 -6.52
CA GLY A 182 -2.46 -7.71 -6.29
C GLY A 182 -2.03 -9.05 -6.88
N TYR A 183 -0.82 -9.48 -6.50
CA TYR A 183 -0.18 -10.70 -6.99
C TYR A 183 0.28 -11.54 -5.80
N GLY A 184 0.27 -12.87 -5.98
CA GLY A 184 0.91 -13.81 -5.08
C GLY A 184 2.39 -14.00 -5.43
N PHE A 185 3.16 -14.53 -4.50
CA PHE A 185 4.52 -14.97 -4.76
C PHE A 185 4.51 -16.46 -5.09
N ASP A 186 5.32 -16.84 -6.07
CA ASP A 186 5.56 -18.24 -6.41
C ASP A 186 7.07 -18.49 -6.38
N PHE A 187 7.50 -19.19 -5.34
CA PHE A 187 8.88 -19.66 -5.18
C PHE A 187 9.00 -21.18 -5.45
N GLY A 188 7.99 -21.82 -6.06
CA GLY A 188 7.95 -23.25 -6.33
C GLY A 188 9.10 -23.77 -7.21
N TRP A 189 9.85 -22.89 -7.85
CA TRP A 189 11.05 -23.23 -8.62
C TRP A 189 12.30 -23.46 -7.74
N ILE A 190 12.23 -23.17 -6.43
CA ILE A 190 13.31 -23.41 -5.45
C ILE A 190 12.95 -24.65 -4.63
N ASP A 191 13.60 -25.77 -4.90
CA ASP A 191 13.42 -27.02 -4.18
C ASP A 191 14.36 -27.09 -2.95
N LEU A 192 14.10 -26.22 -1.96
CA LEU A 192 14.84 -26.16 -0.70
C LEU A 192 13.88 -25.90 0.47
N PRO A 193 14.12 -26.48 1.66
CA PRO A 193 13.22 -26.35 2.82
C PRO A 193 13.42 -25.03 3.57
N ILE A 194 13.36 -23.92 2.85
CA ILE A 194 13.68 -22.59 3.38
C ILE A 194 12.48 -21.64 3.49
N PHE A 195 11.27 -22.13 3.20
CA PHE A 195 10.07 -21.31 3.22
C PHE A 195 9.33 -21.41 4.54
N ASP A 196 8.69 -20.32 4.93
CA ASP A 196 7.76 -20.29 6.05
C ASP A 196 6.37 -20.81 5.63
N GLU A 197 5.43 -20.86 6.59
CA GLU A 197 4.06 -21.35 6.37
C GLU A 197 3.26 -20.48 5.38
N MET A 198 3.71 -19.26 5.14
CA MET A 198 3.11 -18.34 4.17
C MET A 198 3.80 -18.38 2.79
N GLY A 199 4.79 -19.27 2.62
CA GLY A 199 5.55 -19.40 1.39
C GLY A 199 6.63 -18.33 1.18
N PHE A 200 6.98 -17.53 2.20
CA PHE A 200 8.09 -16.59 2.12
C PHE A 200 9.43 -17.25 2.50
N PRO A 201 10.54 -16.86 1.87
CA PRO A 201 11.87 -17.32 2.26
C PRO A 201 12.18 -16.91 3.69
N ARG A 202 12.60 -17.87 4.52
CA ARG A 202 13.13 -17.59 5.86
C ARG A 202 14.52 -16.98 5.75
N THR A 203 14.61 -15.69 5.98
CA THR A 203 15.87 -14.95 5.85
C THR A 203 16.04 -13.95 6.99
N THR A 204 17.30 -13.62 7.27
CA THR A 204 17.66 -12.44 8.07
C THR A 204 18.16 -11.36 7.11
N ARG A 205 17.35 -10.32 6.86
CA ARG A 205 17.64 -9.26 5.87
C ARG A 205 18.05 -9.81 4.49
N GLY A 206 17.38 -10.89 4.03
CA GLY A 206 17.63 -11.49 2.74
C GLY A 206 18.69 -12.60 2.73
N VAL A 207 19.48 -12.76 3.78
CA VAL A 207 20.45 -13.88 3.92
C VAL A 207 19.71 -15.11 4.37
N SER A 208 19.75 -16.20 3.59
CA SER A 208 19.15 -17.49 3.97
C SER A 208 20.12 -18.36 4.79
N ALA A 209 19.58 -19.42 5.40
CA ALA A 209 20.41 -20.42 6.08
C ALA A 209 21.24 -21.29 5.11
N VAL A 210 20.96 -21.24 3.81
CA VAL A 210 21.69 -21.99 2.79
C VAL A 210 22.88 -21.16 2.31
N PRO A 211 24.12 -21.61 2.48
CA PRO A 211 25.30 -20.90 2.01
C PRO A 211 25.23 -20.58 0.51
N GLY A 212 25.52 -19.34 0.15
CA GLY A 212 25.48 -18.88 -1.23
C GLY A 212 24.10 -18.53 -1.77
N LEU A 213 23.03 -18.60 -0.95
CA LEU A 213 21.68 -18.22 -1.36
C LEU A 213 21.18 -17.02 -0.56
N SER A 214 20.87 -15.94 -1.27
CA SER A 214 20.27 -14.74 -0.71
C SER A 214 19.10 -14.26 -1.56
N PHE A 215 18.22 -13.50 -0.96
CA PHE A 215 17.05 -12.90 -1.61
C PHE A 215 17.15 -11.39 -1.55
N ILE A 216 16.68 -10.73 -2.61
CA ILE A 216 16.63 -9.27 -2.67
C ILE A 216 15.32 -8.79 -3.30
N GLY A 217 14.74 -7.72 -2.76
CA GLY A 217 13.54 -7.10 -3.29
C GLY A 217 12.24 -7.80 -2.90
N THR A 218 12.26 -8.76 -1.97
CA THR A 218 11.04 -9.37 -1.44
C THR A 218 10.31 -8.40 -0.50
N LEU A 219 8.97 -8.49 -0.46
CA LEU A 219 8.16 -7.70 0.47
C LEU A 219 8.63 -7.91 1.90
N TRP A 220 8.86 -6.81 2.61
CA TRP A 220 9.27 -6.84 4.00
C TRP A 220 10.53 -7.70 4.26
N GLN A 221 11.45 -7.77 3.31
CA GLN A 221 12.71 -8.48 3.49
C GLN A 221 13.46 -8.01 4.76
N PHE A 222 13.47 -6.71 4.99
CA PHE A 222 13.91 -6.07 6.23
C PHE A 222 12.80 -5.18 6.79
N ASN A 223 12.27 -4.26 5.98
CA ASN A 223 11.20 -3.33 6.34
C ASN A 223 10.32 -3.01 5.12
N LEU A 224 9.32 -2.15 5.30
CA LEU A 224 8.40 -1.74 4.23
C LEU A 224 9.12 -1.21 2.97
N GLY A 225 10.30 -0.62 3.13
CA GLY A 225 11.08 -0.07 2.02
C GLY A 225 11.73 -1.12 1.12
N SER A 226 11.93 -2.35 1.60
CA SER A 226 12.76 -3.38 0.94
C SER A 226 12.32 -3.73 -0.48
N ALA A 227 11.02 -3.73 -0.76
CA ALA A 227 10.47 -4.09 -2.08
C ALA A 227 10.32 -2.89 -3.03
N ASN A 228 10.89 -1.74 -2.70
CA ASN A 228 10.83 -0.57 -3.56
C ASN A 228 12.23 0.03 -3.81
N LEU A 229 12.32 0.95 -4.78
CA LEU A 229 13.60 1.53 -5.21
C LEU A 229 14.35 2.31 -4.11
N VAL A 230 13.63 2.79 -3.08
CA VAL A 230 14.28 3.52 -1.98
C VAL A 230 14.96 2.61 -0.97
N GLY A 231 14.43 1.39 -0.76
CA GLY A 231 14.94 0.47 0.25
C GLY A 231 15.82 -0.64 -0.30
N VAL A 232 15.55 -1.13 -1.52
CA VAL A 232 16.29 -2.25 -2.11
C VAL A 232 17.81 -1.99 -2.20
N ALA A 233 18.22 -0.76 -2.42
CA ALA A 233 19.64 -0.39 -2.46
C ALA A 233 20.34 -0.56 -1.10
N LEU A 234 19.63 -0.35 0.01
CA LEU A 234 20.16 -0.58 1.36
C LEU A 234 20.31 -2.08 1.64
N ASP A 235 19.33 -2.87 1.21
CA ASP A 235 19.37 -4.32 1.35
C ASP A 235 20.47 -4.94 0.45
N ALA A 236 20.63 -4.44 -0.79
CA ALA A 236 21.71 -4.86 -1.68
C ALA A 236 23.09 -4.63 -1.07
N ARG A 237 23.31 -3.46 -0.46
CA ARG A 237 24.59 -3.15 0.23
C ARG A 237 24.82 -4.09 1.38
N HIS A 238 23.79 -4.32 2.22
CA HIS A 238 23.88 -5.27 3.33
C HIS A 238 24.25 -6.67 2.85
N LEU A 239 23.60 -7.16 1.79
CA LEU A 239 23.92 -8.48 1.23
C LEU A 239 25.34 -8.54 0.68
N ALA A 240 25.82 -7.52 -0.01
CA ALA A 240 27.19 -7.47 -0.53
C ALA A 240 28.26 -7.49 0.57
N GLU A 241 27.96 -7.02 1.78
CA GLU A 241 28.85 -7.07 2.94
C GLU A 241 28.90 -8.47 3.60
N GLN A 242 27.98 -9.37 3.23
CA GLN A 242 27.94 -10.75 3.76
C GLN A 242 28.74 -11.76 2.89
N TRP A 243 29.18 -11.36 1.71
CA TRP A 243 29.96 -12.16 0.75
C TRP A 243 31.42 -11.74 0.74
#